data_ff3071691c8a3a9d840b520b1e59d445
#
_entry.id   ff3071691c8a3a9d840b520b1e59d445
#
_cell.length_a   1.000
_cell.length_b   1.000
_cell.length_c   1.000
_cell.angle_alpha   90.00
_cell.angle_beta   90.00
_cell.angle_gamma   90.00
#
_symmetry.space_group_name_H-M   'P 1'
#
loop_
_entity.id
_entity.type
_entity.pdbx_description
1 polymer ?
#
loop_
_entity_poly.entity_id
_entity_poly.type
_entity_poly.pdbx_seq_one_letter_code
_entity_poly.pdbx_strand_id
1 'polypeptide(L)'
;VQLQDPSGTYVVDHSFSDNELVEDNNGLRGVYQWVHPANVEHGEYELTLEVIDIQGHSVLIEHTPVYFHRYGISIRHALDRTVEYIAPGQTTPIKLSLRHIGSVGEALSVELDLLTNLGSNWVVEFDHPDSYYLADGGDEVLAILTLGAPTELSNAPSRLEIAVRAHNASGAEVQYLVFTLDLEKLDVYAPPMASLWDSKHEHQIANSSRPESFDPNIPRFVDQGQFTPFYLELFNTGFDIDSFRLDVPLKPRGTVFYFVDNYTNPPVQIEQYLQDGLWHTAQLDRHVTQTI
;
A
#
# COMPACT_ATOMS: atom_id res chain seq x y z
N VAL A 1 32.70 10.68 -9.19
CA VAL A 1 31.89 9.45 -9.12
C VAL A 1 32.52 8.44 -10.07
N GLN A 2 32.81 7.29 -9.57
CA GLN A 2 33.40 6.20 -10.36
C GLN A 2 32.54 4.94 -10.22
N LEU A 3 32.39 4.19 -11.29
CA LEU A 3 31.76 2.88 -11.29
C LEU A 3 32.73 1.87 -11.89
N GLN A 4 33.08 0.86 -11.09
CA GLN A 4 34.03 -0.19 -11.47
C GLN A 4 33.27 -1.49 -11.71
N ASP A 5 33.54 -2.16 -12.81
CA ASP A 5 32.91 -3.44 -13.14
C ASP A 5 33.52 -4.61 -12.34
N PRO A 6 32.95 -5.84 -12.41
CA PRO A 6 33.49 -7.00 -11.70
C PRO A 6 34.92 -7.38 -12.06
N SER A 7 35.43 -6.93 -13.23
CA SER A 7 36.79 -7.16 -13.65
C SER A 7 37.77 -6.13 -13.07
N GLY A 8 37.27 -5.09 -12.41
CA GLY A 8 38.07 -3.99 -11.89
C GLY A 8 38.27 -2.85 -12.88
N THR A 9 37.54 -2.82 -13.99
CA THR A 9 37.65 -1.76 -15.00
C THR A 9 36.65 -0.63 -14.69
N TYR A 10 37.09 0.61 -14.77
CA TYR A 10 36.20 1.75 -14.63
C TYR A 10 35.30 1.91 -15.86
N VAL A 11 34.01 1.74 -15.70
CA VAL A 11 32.99 1.94 -16.75
C VAL A 11 32.35 3.33 -16.67
N VAL A 12 32.48 3.99 -15.53
CA VAL A 12 32.18 5.40 -15.31
C VAL A 12 33.34 6.01 -14.53
N ASP A 13 33.80 7.17 -15.01
CA ASP A 13 34.70 8.06 -14.28
C ASP A 13 34.26 9.49 -14.59
N HIS A 14 33.47 10.07 -13.68
CA HIS A 14 32.87 11.38 -13.87
C HIS A 14 33.21 12.30 -12.70
N SER A 15 33.71 13.48 -13.04
CA SER A 15 33.93 14.57 -12.10
C SER A 15 32.90 15.66 -12.34
N PHE A 16 32.10 15.98 -11.34
CA PHE A 16 31.13 17.09 -11.43
C PHE A 16 31.88 18.43 -11.48
N SER A 17 31.52 19.25 -12.45
CA SER A 17 31.89 20.67 -12.50
C SER A 17 30.92 21.49 -11.63
N ASP A 18 31.30 22.73 -11.29
CA ASP A 18 30.46 23.64 -10.51
C ASP A 18 29.09 23.88 -11.11
N ASN A 19 28.96 23.79 -12.44
CA ASN A 19 27.69 23.98 -13.17
C ASN A 19 26.74 22.78 -13.11
N GLU A 20 27.24 21.61 -12.72
CA GLU A 20 26.46 20.36 -12.58
C GLU A 20 25.98 20.16 -11.12
N LEU A 21 26.46 20.99 -10.20
CA LEU A 21 26.08 20.95 -8.80
C LEU A 21 25.09 22.06 -8.51
N VAL A 22 24.00 21.72 -7.85
CA VAL A 22 22.96 22.65 -7.39
C VAL A 22 22.99 22.65 -5.87
N GLU A 23 23.14 23.84 -5.29
CA GLU A 23 23.01 24.04 -3.86
C GLU A 23 21.54 24.24 -3.49
N ASP A 24 21.07 23.45 -2.54
CA ASP A 24 19.73 23.56 -1.95
C ASP A 24 19.80 23.59 -0.41
N ASN A 25 18.64 23.63 0.25
CA ASN A 25 18.58 23.67 1.73
C ASN A 25 19.17 22.43 2.42
N ASN A 26 19.47 21.36 1.67
CA ASN A 26 20.00 20.10 2.16
C ASN A 26 21.50 19.90 1.78
N GLY A 27 22.08 20.84 1.05
CA GLY A 27 23.48 20.81 0.62
C GLY A 27 23.66 20.83 -0.91
N LEU A 28 24.79 20.34 -1.39
CA LEU A 28 25.09 20.25 -2.82
C LEU A 28 24.49 18.96 -3.42
N ARG A 29 23.82 19.10 -4.55
CA ARG A 29 23.24 18.00 -5.30
C ARG A 29 23.73 18.00 -6.74
N GLY A 30 24.28 16.87 -7.18
CA GLY A 30 24.57 16.56 -8.58
C GLY A 30 23.79 15.35 -9.07
N VAL A 31 23.44 15.33 -10.34
CA VAL A 31 22.79 14.17 -11.00
C VAL A 31 23.61 13.79 -12.22
N TYR A 32 24.12 12.58 -12.21
CA TYR A 32 24.78 11.99 -13.38
C TYR A 32 23.94 10.81 -13.88
N GLN A 33 23.55 10.85 -15.13
CA GLN A 33 22.82 9.77 -15.78
C GLN A 33 23.79 8.94 -16.62
N TRP A 34 24.09 7.74 -16.18
CA TRP A 34 24.82 6.79 -16.97
C TRP A 34 23.85 5.92 -17.77
N VAL A 35 24.06 5.90 -19.09
CA VAL A 35 23.37 4.97 -19.98
C VAL A 35 24.28 3.78 -20.15
N HIS A 36 23.94 2.67 -19.51
CA HIS A 36 24.78 1.48 -19.57
C HIS A 36 24.72 0.84 -20.98
N PRO A 37 25.83 0.35 -21.51
CA PRO A 37 25.85 -0.37 -22.78
C PRO A 37 25.05 -1.67 -22.73
N ALA A 38 24.49 -2.10 -23.86
CA ALA A 38 23.74 -3.35 -23.98
C ALA A 38 24.54 -4.62 -23.60
N ASN A 39 25.86 -4.52 -23.58
CA ASN A 39 26.78 -5.62 -23.27
C ASN A 39 27.47 -5.47 -21.89
N VAL A 40 26.82 -4.79 -20.96
CA VAL A 40 27.32 -4.69 -19.58
C VAL A 40 27.51 -6.09 -18.99
N GLU A 41 28.64 -6.30 -18.39
CA GLU A 41 28.96 -7.55 -17.68
C GLU A 41 28.08 -7.68 -16.44
N HIS A 42 27.62 -8.91 -16.16
CA HIS A 42 26.77 -9.15 -14.99
C HIS A 42 27.61 -9.31 -13.76
N GLY A 43 27.14 -8.78 -12.64
CA GLY A 43 27.79 -8.95 -11.36
C GLY A 43 27.70 -7.72 -10.48
N GLU A 44 28.56 -7.75 -9.48
CA GLU A 44 28.70 -6.68 -8.51
C GLU A 44 29.66 -5.62 -9.04
N TYR A 45 29.17 -4.42 -9.15
CA TYR A 45 29.93 -3.23 -9.48
C TYR A 45 30.19 -2.43 -8.21
N GLU A 46 31.31 -1.77 -8.12
CA GLU A 46 31.63 -0.87 -7.03
C GLU A 46 31.40 0.58 -7.46
N LEU A 47 30.40 1.21 -6.87
CA LEU A 47 30.18 2.65 -7.01
C LEU A 47 30.99 3.38 -5.95
N THR A 48 31.95 4.19 -6.37
CA THR A 48 32.75 5.05 -5.50
C THR A 48 32.33 6.50 -5.65
N LEU A 49 31.98 7.13 -4.51
CA LEU A 49 31.78 8.57 -4.41
C LEU A 49 32.99 9.16 -3.67
N GLU A 50 33.71 10.05 -4.31
CA GLU A 50 34.79 10.80 -3.70
C GLU A 50 34.46 12.29 -3.71
N VAL A 51 34.59 12.94 -2.57
CA VAL A 51 34.47 14.40 -2.41
C VAL A 51 35.86 14.94 -2.11
N ILE A 52 36.32 15.88 -2.95
CA ILE A 52 37.66 16.49 -2.87
C ILE A 52 37.51 17.97 -2.50
N ASP A 53 38.30 18.43 -1.56
CA ASP A 53 38.34 19.86 -1.21
C ASP A 53 39.08 20.70 -2.27
N ILE A 54 39.02 22.01 -2.17
CA ILE A 54 39.68 22.94 -3.09
C ILE A 54 41.23 22.86 -3.07
N GLN A 55 41.79 22.13 -2.12
CA GLN A 55 43.24 21.89 -1.99
C GLN A 55 43.64 20.55 -2.57
N GLY A 56 42.68 19.76 -3.03
CA GLY A 56 42.87 18.44 -3.63
C GLY A 56 42.95 17.29 -2.63
N HIS A 57 42.47 17.48 -1.39
CA HIS A 57 42.42 16.41 -0.42
C HIS A 57 41.04 15.74 -0.44
N SER A 58 41.00 14.41 -0.45
CA SER A 58 39.78 13.65 -0.28
C SER A 58 39.21 13.83 1.14
N VAL A 59 37.98 14.36 1.24
CA VAL A 59 37.30 14.60 2.52
C VAL A 59 36.22 13.56 2.81
N LEU A 60 35.78 12.85 1.78
CA LEU A 60 34.80 11.74 1.87
C LEU A 60 35.08 10.74 0.76
N ILE A 61 35.12 9.46 1.09
CA ILE A 61 35.11 8.37 0.13
C ILE A 61 34.05 7.36 0.61
N GLU A 62 33.06 7.10 -0.21
CA GLU A 62 32.06 6.07 0.03
C GLU A 62 32.09 5.04 -1.08
N HIS A 63 31.98 3.77 -0.69
CA HIS A 63 31.91 2.64 -1.59
C HIS A 63 30.55 1.94 -1.42
N THR A 64 29.82 1.77 -2.50
CA THR A 64 28.50 1.13 -2.50
C THR A 64 28.46 0.06 -3.58
N PRO A 65 28.15 -1.21 -3.24
CA PRO A 65 27.97 -2.25 -4.22
C PRO A 65 26.68 -1.99 -5.02
N VAL A 66 26.77 -2.12 -6.35
CA VAL A 66 25.66 -2.01 -7.29
C VAL A 66 25.62 -3.27 -8.14
N TYR A 67 24.49 -3.94 -8.18
CA TYR A 67 24.35 -5.19 -8.91
C TYR A 67 23.66 -4.96 -10.24
N PHE A 68 24.28 -5.42 -11.33
CA PHE A 68 23.70 -5.44 -12.66
C PHE A 68 23.30 -6.86 -13.05
N HIS A 69 22.03 -7.02 -13.41
CA HIS A 69 21.49 -8.30 -13.84
C HIS A 69 21.04 -8.20 -15.30
N ARG A 70 21.43 -9.16 -16.12
CA ARG A 70 20.94 -9.32 -17.49
C ARG A 70 19.45 -9.64 -17.49
N TYR A 71 19.09 -10.54 -16.59
CA TYR A 71 17.73 -10.96 -16.35
C TYR A 71 17.39 -10.66 -14.90
N GLY A 72 16.26 -10.07 -14.67
CA GLY A 72 15.85 -9.81 -13.31
C GLY A 72 14.35 -9.53 -13.26
N ILE A 73 13.67 -10.10 -12.27
CA ILE A 73 12.26 -9.85 -11.99
C ILE A 73 12.10 -9.32 -10.58
N SER A 74 11.29 -8.31 -10.42
CA SER A 74 10.77 -7.90 -9.12
C SER A 74 9.27 -8.10 -9.10
N ILE A 75 8.74 -8.45 -7.93
CA ILE A 75 7.33 -8.60 -7.68
C ILE A 75 6.94 -7.81 -6.43
N ARG A 76 5.81 -7.13 -6.49
CA ARG A 76 5.22 -6.42 -5.36
C ARG A 76 3.71 -6.45 -5.43
N HIS A 77 3.05 -6.21 -4.33
CA HIS A 77 1.62 -5.91 -4.35
C HIS A 77 1.41 -4.57 -5.08
N ALA A 78 0.46 -4.49 -6.02
CA ALA A 78 0.26 -3.30 -6.86
C ALA A 78 -0.10 -2.02 -6.07
N LEU A 79 -0.61 -2.18 -4.83
CA LEU A 79 -0.91 -1.08 -3.91
C LEU A 79 0.14 -0.95 -2.79
N ASP A 80 1.33 -1.55 -2.95
CA ASP A 80 2.43 -1.57 -1.97
C ASP A 80 2.00 -2.06 -0.57
N ARG A 81 1.05 -2.99 -0.52
CA ARG A 81 0.58 -3.60 0.73
C ARG A 81 1.38 -4.85 1.04
N THR A 82 1.55 -5.11 2.34
CA THR A 82 2.13 -6.37 2.86
C THR A 82 1.07 -7.31 3.39
N VAL A 83 -0.15 -6.84 3.52
CA VAL A 83 -1.30 -7.58 4.05
C VAL A 83 -2.46 -7.50 3.07
N GLU A 84 -3.13 -8.63 2.82
CA GLU A 84 -4.41 -8.68 2.12
C GLU A 84 -5.49 -9.27 3.02
N TYR A 85 -6.73 -8.87 2.77
CA TYR A 85 -7.86 -9.22 3.62
C TYR A 85 -8.74 -10.26 2.96
N ILE A 86 -9.16 -11.25 3.74
CA ILE A 86 -10.06 -12.31 3.31
C ILE A 86 -11.26 -12.41 4.24
N ALA A 87 -12.42 -12.75 3.70
CA ALA A 87 -13.63 -12.98 4.49
C ALA A 87 -14.36 -14.26 4.05
N PRO A 88 -15.13 -14.89 4.97
CA PRO A 88 -15.83 -16.14 4.68
C PRO A 88 -16.73 -16.06 3.43
N GLY A 89 -16.52 -16.98 2.49
CA GLY A 89 -17.31 -17.08 1.26
C GLY A 89 -17.10 -15.93 0.25
N GLN A 90 -16.12 -15.05 0.49
CA GLN A 90 -15.83 -13.91 -0.40
C GLN A 90 -14.68 -14.21 -1.35
N THR A 91 -14.65 -13.47 -2.45
CA THR A 91 -13.57 -13.53 -3.43
C THR A 91 -12.74 -12.26 -3.39
N THR A 92 -11.43 -12.43 -3.23
CA THR A 92 -10.48 -11.32 -3.16
C THR A 92 -9.56 -11.34 -4.39
N PRO A 93 -9.57 -10.30 -5.24
CA PRO A 93 -8.60 -10.14 -6.31
C PRO A 93 -7.34 -9.49 -5.77
N ILE A 94 -6.24 -10.23 -5.77
CA ILE A 94 -4.91 -9.77 -5.33
C ILE A 94 -4.14 -9.32 -6.58
N LYS A 95 -3.79 -8.04 -6.63
CA LYS A 95 -3.09 -7.45 -7.78
C LYS A 95 -1.60 -7.40 -7.49
N LEU A 96 -0.82 -8.05 -8.34
CA LEU A 96 0.63 -8.14 -8.24
C LEU A 96 1.27 -7.41 -9.43
N SER A 97 2.20 -6.52 -9.18
CA SER A 97 3.01 -5.90 -10.21
C SER A 97 4.28 -6.73 -10.40
N LEU A 98 4.47 -7.22 -11.60
CA LEU A 98 5.67 -7.90 -12.07
C LEU A 98 6.47 -6.95 -12.93
N ARG A 99 7.71 -6.67 -12.57
CA ARG A 99 8.56 -5.75 -13.32
C ARG A 99 9.88 -6.40 -13.72
N HIS A 100 10.22 -6.30 -14.98
CA HIS A 100 11.53 -6.66 -15.48
C HIS A 100 12.58 -5.62 -15.05
N ILE A 101 13.52 -6.01 -14.19
CA ILE A 101 14.59 -5.14 -13.68
C ILE A 101 15.94 -5.44 -14.30
N GLY A 102 15.98 -6.29 -15.32
CA GLY A 102 17.20 -6.62 -16.07
C GLY A 102 17.49 -5.65 -17.23
N SER A 103 18.38 -6.08 -18.10
CA SER A 103 18.88 -5.28 -19.22
C SER A 103 17.84 -5.08 -20.32
N VAL A 104 17.94 -3.97 -21.04
CA VAL A 104 17.19 -3.67 -22.26
C VAL A 104 17.54 -4.68 -23.37
N GLY A 105 16.57 -5.08 -24.16
CA GLY A 105 16.72 -6.06 -25.25
C GLY A 105 16.61 -7.52 -24.82
N GLU A 106 16.34 -7.78 -23.56
CA GLU A 106 16.14 -9.13 -23.02
C GLU A 106 14.68 -9.34 -22.63
N ALA A 107 14.06 -10.38 -23.14
CA ALA A 107 12.69 -10.73 -22.81
C ALA A 107 12.63 -11.78 -21.70
N LEU A 108 11.59 -11.69 -20.85
CA LEU A 108 11.29 -12.67 -19.82
C LEU A 108 9.87 -13.22 -19.98
N SER A 109 9.71 -14.52 -19.73
CA SER A 109 8.45 -15.18 -19.44
C SER A 109 8.41 -15.52 -17.95
N VAL A 110 7.37 -15.09 -17.25
CA VAL A 110 7.26 -15.23 -15.79
C VAL A 110 6.09 -16.12 -15.43
N GLU A 111 6.36 -17.21 -14.75
CA GLU A 111 5.36 -18.14 -14.21
C GLU A 111 5.15 -17.85 -12.72
N LEU A 112 3.89 -17.92 -12.30
CA LEU A 112 3.47 -17.77 -10.90
C LEU A 112 2.81 -19.05 -10.40
N ASP A 113 3.32 -19.61 -9.31
CA ASP A 113 2.75 -20.77 -8.66
C ASP A 113 2.45 -20.48 -7.19
N LEU A 114 1.26 -20.85 -6.72
CA LEU A 114 0.95 -20.75 -5.30
C LEU A 114 1.60 -21.91 -4.54
N LEU A 115 2.51 -21.61 -3.62
CA LEU A 115 3.17 -22.60 -2.76
C LEU A 115 2.36 -22.94 -1.51
N THR A 116 1.57 -21.97 -1.02
CA THR A 116 0.74 -22.17 0.16
C THR A 116 -0.36 -23.19 -0.10
N ASN A 117 -0.42 -24.24 0.70
CA ASN A 117 -1.50 -25.20 0.65
C ASN A 117 -2.78 -24.63 1.30
N LEU A 118 -3.73 -24.23 0.49
CA LEU A 118 -5.02 -23.67 0.94
C LEU A 118 -6.09 -24.73 1.22
N GLY A 119 -5.88 -25.97 0.75
CA GLY A 119 -6.92 -27.00 0.80
C GLY A 119 -7.95 -26.90 -0.32
N SER A 120 -8.78 -27.95 -0.45
CA SER A 120 -9.67 -28.15 -1.61
C SER A 120 -10.89 -27.21 -1.67
N ASN A 121 -11.18 -26.49 -0.59
CA ASN A 121 -12.36 -25.62 -0.51
C ASN A 121 -12.07 -24.16 -0.95
N TRP A 122 -10.82 -23.87 -1.28
CA TRP A 122 -10.42 -22.58 -1.83
C TRP A 122 -10.48 -22.61 -3.35
N VAL A 123 -10.83 -21.46 -3.92
CA VAL A 123 -10.68 -21.21 -5.35
C VAL A 123 -9.44 -20.34 -5.54
N VAL A 124 -8.53 -20.81 -6.39
CA VAL A 124 -7.28 -20.11 -6.69
C VAL A 124 -7.12 -20.05 -8.20
N GLU A 125 -7.04 -18.86 -8.75
CA GLU A 125 -6.92 -18.66 -10.19
C GLU A 125 -6.03 -17.45 -10.48
N PHE A 126 -5.03 -17.63 -11.33
CA PHE A 126 -4.29 -16.54 -11.95
C PHE A 126 -4.96 -16.17 -13.28
N ASP A 127 -5.05 -14.88 -13.58
CA ASP A 127 -5.64 -14.37 -14.84
C ASP A 127 -4.86 -14.83 -16.09
N HIS A 128 -3.57 -15.15 -15.93
CA HIS A 128 -2.74 -15.79 -16.94
C HIS A 128 -2.14 -17.08 -16.36
N PRO A 129 -2.77 -18.26 -16.60
CA PRO A 129 -2.34 -19.51 -15.97
C PRO A 129 -1.01 -20.03 -16.48
N ASP A 130 -0.59 -19.65 -17.71
CA ASP A 130 0.65 -20.16 -18.29
C ASP A 130 1.84 -19.29 -17.92
N SER A 131 1.84 -18.02 -18.34
CA SER A 131 2.92 -17.09 -18.02
C SER A 131 2.59 -15.64 -18.39
N TYR A 132 3.34 -14.71 -17.82
CA TYR A 132 3.33 -13.28 -18.12
C TYR A 132 4.57 -12.95 -18.96
N TYR A 133 4.38 -12.22 -20.05
CA TYR A 133 5.47 -11.87 -20.94
C TYR A 133 5.90 -10.41 -20.74
N LEU A 134 7.19 -10.21 -20.53
CA LEU A 134 7.86 -8.92 -20.38
C LEU A 134 8.89 -8.82 -21.52
N ALA A 135 8.63 -7.95 -22.48
CA ALA A 135 9.39 -7.89 -23.72
C ALA A 135 10.78 -7.29 -23.54
N ASP A 136 10.94 -6.40 -22.55
CA ASP A 136 12.17 -5.63 -22.39
C ASP A 136 12.43 -5.26 -20.92
N GLY A 137 13.66 -4.91 -20.62
CA GLY A 137 14.05 -4.33 -19.34
C GLY A 137 13.30 -3.03 -19.07
N GLY A 138 12.70 -2.94 -17.88
CA GLY A 138 11.81 -1.85 -17.49
C GLY A 138 10.32 -2.11 -17.67
N ASP A 139 9.94 -3.12 -18.46
CA ASP A 139 8.54 -3.51 -18.64
C ASP A 139 7.90 -3.92 -17.30
N GLU A 140 6.64 -3.57 -17.16
CA GLU A 140 5.81 -3.91 -15.99
C GLU A 140 4.46 -4.45 -16.47
N VAL A 141 4.01 -5.54 -15.86
CA VAL A 141 2.72 -6.16 -16.11
C VAL A 141 1.98 -6.40 -14.80
N LEU A 142 0.66 -6.27 -14.84
CA LEU A 142 -0.21 -6.56 -13.70
C LEU A 142 -0.68 -8.01 -13.81
N ALA A 143 -0.36 -8.81 -12.78
CA ALA A 143 -0.89 -10.15 -12.59
C ALA A 143 -2.02 -10.11 -11.56
N ILE A 144 -3.09 -10.86 -11.76
CA ILE A 144 -4.22 -10.93 -10.84
C ILE A 144 -4.36 -12.36 -10.33
N LEU A 145 -4.18 -12.55 -9.03
CA LEU A 145 -4.52 -13.77 -8.31
C LEU A 145 -5.93 -13.61 -7.72
N THR A 146 -6.87 -14.38 -8.21
CA THR A 146 -8.22 -14.46 -7.63
C THR A 146 -8.24 -15.52 -6.53
N LEU A 147 -8.53 -15.12 -5.32
CA LEU A 147 -8.58 -15.98 -4.14
C LEU A 147 -10.01 -16.04 -3.61
N GLY A 148 -10.71 -17.15 -3.86
CA GLY A 148 -12.04 -17.43 -3.31
C GLY A 148 -11.93 -18.19 -1.99
N ALA A 149 -12.35 -17.54 -0.89
CA ALA A 149 -12.29 -18.11 0.44
C ALA A 149 -13.49 -19.01 0.75
N PRO A 150 -13.31 -20.12 1.49
CA PRO A 150 -14.43 -20.94 1.96
C PRO A 150 -15.28 -20.21 3.00
N THR A 151 -16.47 -20.73 3.28
CA THR A 151 -17.38 -20.16 4.30
C THR A 151 -16.85 -20.28 5.73
N GLU A 152 -15.85 -21.13 5.97
CA GLU A 152 -15.19 -21.31 7.26
C GLU A 152 -13.68 -21.07 7.13
N LEU A 153 -13.17 -20.06 7.86
CA LEU A 153 -11.78 -19.64 7.83
C LEU A 153 -10.96 -20.11 9.04
N SER A 154 -11.47 -21.07 9.83
CA SER A 154 -10.77 -21.54 11.05
C SER A 154 -9.34 -22.03 10.77
N ASN A 155 -9.13 -22.69 9.62
CA ASN A 155 -7.84 -23.22 9.17
C ASN A 155 -7.22 -22.43 8.03
N ALA A 156 -7.68 -21.21 7.75
CA ALA A 156 -7.08 -20.40 6.71
C ALA A 156 -5.64 -20.02 7.10
N PRO A 157 -4.69 -20.06 6.16
CA PRO A 157 -3.32 -19.65 6.44
C PRO A 157 -3.27 -18.16 6.77
N SER A 158 -2.25 -17.77 7.51
CA SER A 158 -1.97 -16.36 7.83
C SER A 158 -1.08 -15.71 6.75
N ARG A 159 -0.60 -16.49 5.77
CA ARG A 159 0.34 -16.01 4.75
C ARG A 159 0.17 -16.79 3.46
N LEU A 160 0.27 -16.08 2.34
CA LEU A 160 0.46 -16.64 1.00
C LEU A 160 1.94 -16.61 0.65
N GLU A 161 2.40 -17.69 0.01
CA GLU A 161 3.72 -17.77 -0.60
C GLU A 161 3.51 -18.10 -2.09
N ILE A 162 4.04 -17.26 -2.95
CA ILE A 162 3.94 -17.39 -4.40
C ILE A 162 5.33 -17.53 -4.97
N ALA A 163 5.60 -18.66 -5.61
CA ALA A 163 6.81 -18.85 -6.39
C ALA A 163 6.74 -18.03 -7.67
N VAL A 164 7.81 -17.36 -7.99
CA VAL A 164 7.98 -16.57 -9.21
C VAL A 164 9.18 -17.13 -9.95
N ARG A 165 8.95 -17.67 -11.15
CA ARG A 165 9.99 -18.23 -12.01
C ARG A 165 10.10 -17.42 -13.27
N ALA A 166 11.27 -16.86 -13.52
CA ALA A 166 11.52 -16.11 -14.73
C ALA A 166 12.37 -16.94 -15.68
N HIS A 167 11.93 -17.05 -16.93
CA HIS A 167 12.59 -17.76 -18.02
C HIS A 167 13.00 -16.77 -19.10
N ASN A 168 14.18 -16.94 -19.66
CA ASN A 168 14.63 -16.14 -20.80
C ASN A 168 14.00 -16.65 -22.12
N ALA A 169 14.30 -15.98 -23.22
CA ALA A 169 13.78 -16.34 -24.55
C ALA A 169 14.15 -17.77 -25.03
N SER A 170 15.16 -18.40 -24.44
CA SER A 170 15.51 -19.80 -24.72
C SER A 170 14.75 -20.81 -23.85
N GLY A 171 13.93 -20.35 -22.91
CA GLY A 171 13.20 -21.17 -21.94
C GLY A 171 14.05 -21.61 -20.73
N ALA A 172 15.26 -21.08 -20.56
CA ALA A 172 16.05 -21.38 -19.39
C ALA A 172 15.59 -20.52 -18.20
N GLU A 173 15.39 -21.14 -17.03
CA GLU A 173 15.12 -20.43 -15.77
C GLU A 173 16.34 -19.58 -15.40
N VAL A 174 16.13 -18.29 -15.26
CA VAL A 174 17.18 -17.30 -14.99
C VAL A 174 17.04 -16.68 -13.61
N GLN A 175 15.86 -16.75 -13.02
CA GLN A 175 15.62 -16.32 -11.64
C GLN A 175 14.45 -17.08 -11.03
N TYR A 176 14.62 -17.41 -9.75
CA TYR A 176 13.59 -17.94 -8.87
C TYR A 176 13.53 -17.08 -7.60
N LEU A 177 12.33 -16.68 -7.20
CA LEU A 177 12.09 -16.01 -5.93
C LEU A 177 10.75 -16.41 -5.34
N VAL A 178 10.56 -16.17 -4.05
CA VAL A 178 9.28 -16.38 -3.37
C VAL A 178 8.77 -15.04 -2.86
N PHE A 179 7.59 -14.66 -3.33
CA PHE A 179 6.86 -13.51 -2.82
C PHE A 179 5.95 -13.95 -1.68
N THR A 180 5.92 -13.17 -0.61
CA THR A 180 5.08 -13.44 0.56
C THR A 180 4.11 -12.30 0.81
N LEU A 181 2.87 -12.65 1.13
CA LEU A 181 1.81 -11.71 1.46
C LEU A 181 1.05 -12.23 2.69
N ASP A 182 0.96 -11.44 3.74
CA ASP A 182 0.20 -11.82 4.92
C ASP A 182 -1.31 -11.75 4.64
N LEU A 183 -2.06 -12.68 5.20
CA LEU A 183 -3.51 -12.74 5.11
C LEU A 183 -4.15 -12.41 6.45
N GLU A 184 -5.01 -11.42 6.47
CA GLU A 184 -5.82 -11.09 7.63
C GLU A 184 -7.29 -11.44 7.39
N LYS A 185 -7.90 -12.07 8.39
CA LYS A 185 -9.30 -12.51 8.33
C LYS A 185 -10.20 -11.41 8.85
N LEU A 186 -11.21 -11.06 8.06
CA LEU A 186 -12.25 -10.13 8.46
C LEU A 186 -13.61 -10.81 8.44
N ASP A 187 -14.52 -10.31 9.27
CA ASP A 187 -15.94 -10.60 9.10
C ASP A 187 -16.46 -9.89 7.85
N VAL A 188 -17.44 -10.47 7.16
CA VAL A 188 -18.06 -9.85 5.98
C VAL A 188 -18.66 -8.49 6.37
N TYR A 189 -19.43 -8.48 7.43
CA TYR A 189 -19.96 -7.29 8.05
C TYR A 189 -19.55 -7.26 9.52
N ALA A 190 -18.98 -6.16 9.96
CA ALA A 190 -18.54 -5.99 11.33
C ALA A 190 -19.03 -4.66 11.90
N PRO A 191 -19.28 -4.57 13.22
CA PRO A 191 -19.60 -3.30 13.86
C PRO A 191 -18.53 -2.26 13.54
N PRO A 192 -18.89 -1.01 13.21
CA PRO A 192 -17.88 0.00 12.95
C PRO A 192 -17.09 0.33 14.21
N MET A 193 -15.83 0.68 14.04
CA MET A 193 -15.15 1.45 15.07
C MET A 193 -15.69 2.89 15.02
N ALA A 194 -16.08 3.40 16.18
CA ALA A 194 -16.63 4.73 16.31
C ALA A 194 -15.86 5.53 17.34
N SER A 195 -15.55 6.79 17.03
CA SER A 195 -15.01 7.75 17.99
C SER A 195 -15.79 9.05 17.95
N LEU A 196 -16.12 9.55 19.14
CA LEU A 196 -16.82 10.83 19.32
C LEU A 196 -15.83 11.88 19.82
N TRP A 197 -15.80 13.02 19.16
CA TRP A 197 -14.91 14.14 19.44
C TRP A 197 -15.68 15.41 19.82
N ASP A 198 -15.01 16.31 20.48
CA ASP A 198 -15.57 17.60 20.88
C ASP A 198 -15.78 18.54 19.66
N SER A 199 -16.37 19.71 19.95
CA SER A 199 -16.71 20.71 18.93
C SER A 199 -15.51 21.29 18.17
N LYS A 200 -14.29 21.08 18.65
CA LYS A 200 -13.06 21.50 17.98
C LYS A 200 -12.32 20.34 17.33
N HIS A 201 -12.78 19.10 17.51
CA HIS A 201 -12.10 17.89 17.08
C HIS A 201 -10.72 17.70 17.72
N GLU A 202 -10.55 18.23 18.94
CA GLU A 202 -9.28 18.21 19.67
C GLU A 202 -9.26 17.16 20.77
N HIS A 203 -10.43 16.88 21.39
CA HIS A 203 -10.53 15.96 22.51
C HIS A 203 -11.52 14.85 22.19
N GLN A 204 -11.04 13.62 22.25
CA GLN A 204 -11.87 12.43 22.11
C GLN A 204 -12.73 12.23 23.36
N ILE A 205 -14.06 12.19 23.17
CA ILE A 205 -15.04 12.04 24.26
C ILE A 205 -15.30 10.55 24.52
N ALA A 206 -15.38 9.76 23.46
CA ALA A 206 -15.63 8.33 23.54
C ALA A 206 -15.03 7.59 22.35
N ASN A 207 -14.74 6.30 22.55
CA ASN A 207 -14.22 5.43 21.52
C ASN A 207 -14.80 4.01 21.71
N SER A 208 -15.34 3.42 20.66
CA SER A 208 -15.96 2.09 20.73
C SER A 208 -14.96 0.97 21.02
N SER A 209 -13.68 1.13 20.64
CA SER A 209 -12.63 0.17 20.95
C SER A 209 -12.08 0.30 22.38
N ARG A 210 -12.42 1.39 23.08
CA ARG A 210 -12.01 1.68 24.46
C ARG A 210 -13.16 2.30 25.23
N PRO A 211 -14.19 1.52 25.59
CA PRO A 211 -15.37 2.05 26.29
C PRO A 211 -15.04 2.76 27.60
N GLU A 212 -13.94 2.38 28.26
CA GLU A 212 -13.40 3.01 29.46
C GLU A 212 -12.87 4.43 29.22
N SER A 213 -12.62 4.82 27.96
CA SER A 213 -12.15 6.16 27.62
C SER A 213 -13.24 7.23 27.64
N PHE A 214 -14.49 6.84 27.91
CA PHE A 214 -15.58 7.79 28.02
C PHE A 214 -15.33 8.78 29.16
N ASP A 215 -15.26 10.08 28.84
CA ASP A 215 -15.13 11.15 29.82
C ASP A 215 -16.47 11.88 29.98
N PRO A 216 -17.25 11.54 31.01
CA PRO A 216 -18.51 12.20 31.28
C PRO A 216 -18.36 13.63 31.80
N ASN A 217 -17.13 14.01 32.20
CA ASN A 217 -16.88 15.30 32.84
C ASN A 217 -16.52 16.40 31.85
N ILE A 218 -16.40 16.09 30.57
CA ILE A 218 -16.19 17.14 29.57
C ILE A 218 -17.49 17.95 29.43
N PRO A 219 -17.58 19.16 29.99
CA PRO A 219 -18.79 19.93 29.96
C PRO A 219 -19.14 20.37 28.53
N ARG A 220 -20.42 20.30 28.19
CA ARG A 220 -20.93 20.77 26.91
C ARG A 220 -22.05 21.74 27.21
N PHE A 221 -21.79 22.99 26.92
CA PHE A 221 -22.78 24.05 27.12
C PHE A 221 -23.26 24.56 25.76
N VAL A 222 -24.55 24.65 25.60
CA VAL A 222 -25.20 25.23 24.43
C VAL A 222 -26.18 26.25 24.92
N ASP A 223 -26.07 27.48 24.48
CA ASP A 223 -27.04 28.52 24.74
C ASP A 223 -28.35 28.21 24.01
N GLN A 224 -29.46 28.68 24.56
CA GLN A 224 -30.78 28.47 23.97
C GLN A 224 -30.82 28.99 22.53
N GLY A 225 -31.19 28.14 21.60
CA GLY A 225 -31.26 28.46 20.17
C GLY A 225 -29.93 28.43 19.43
N GLN A 226 -28.84 27.96 20.09
CA GLN A 226 -27.54 27.77 19.46
C GLN A 226 -27.27 26.29 19.17
N PHE A 227 -26.31 26.03 18.30
CA PHE A 227 -25.82 24.69 17.97
C PHE A 227 -24.43 24.50 18.50
N THR A 228 -24.12 23.29 18.94
CA THR A 228 -22.74 22.84 19.19
C THR A 228 -22.48 21.58 18.38
N PRO A 229 -21.48 21.58 17.50
CA PRO A 229 -21.13 20.39 16.76
C PRO A 229 -20.37 19.40 17.64
N PHE A 230 -20.49 18.13 17.30
CA PHE A 230 -19.62 17.05 17.74
C PHE A 230 -19.20 16.32 16.48
N TYR A 231 -18.00 15.76 16.47
CA TYR A 231 -17.54 14.98 15.34
C TYR A 231 -17.62 13.50 15.68
N LEU A 232 -18.35 12.75 14.87
CA LEU A 232 -18.43 11.31 14.95
C LEU A 232 -17.63 10.71 13.78
N GLU A 233 -16.54 10.05 14.10
CA GLU A 233 -15.78 9.29 13.12
C GLU A 233 -16.23 7.84 13.14
N LEU A 234 -16.57 7.32 11.99
CA LEU A 234 -16.97 5.93 11.78
C LEU A 234 -16.00 5.29 10.80
N PHE A 235 -15.43 4.16 11.20
CA PHE A 235 -14.50 3.38 10.41
C PHE A 235 -15.11 2.01 10.12
N ASN A 236 -15.24 1.65 8.82
CA ASN A 236 -15.75 0.35 8.42
C ASN A 236 -14.65 -0.71 8.67
N THR A 237 -14.88 -1.58 9.66
CA THR A 237 -13.98 -2.70 10.00
C THR A 237 -14.33 -3.99 9.26
N GLY A 238 -15.46 -4.03 8.53
CA GLY A 238 -15.90 -5.17 7.75
C GLY A 238 -15.14 -5.33 6.44
N PHE A 239 -15.30 -6.49 5.83
CA PHE A 239 -14.71 -6.79 4.53
C PHE A 239 -15.46 -6.11 3.38
N ASP A 240 -16.78 -6.01 3.49
CA ASP A 240 -17.65 -5.49 2.43
C ASP A 240 -18.03 -4.03 2.66
N ILE A 241 -18.55 -3.41 1.61
CA ILE A 241 -19.13 -2.06 1.69
C ILE A 241 -20.34 -2.11 2.62
N ASP A 242 -20.43 -1.20 3.57
CA ASP A 242 -21.52 -1.14 4.51
C ASP A 242 -22.00 0.30 4.78
N SER A 243 -23.21 0.44 5.29
CA SER A 243 -23.77 1.70 5.78
C SER A 243 -24.26 1.53 7.22
N PHE A 244 -23.94 2.51 8.07
CA PHE A 244 -24.19 2.40 9.50
C PHE A 244 -25.40 3.24 9.90
N ARG A 245 -26.21 2.64 10.75
CA ARG A 245 -27.39 3.29 11.33
C ARG A 245 -26.99 4.15 12.51
N LEU A 246 -27.44 5.40 12.50
CA LEU A 246 -27.21 6.37 13.56
C LEU A 246 -28.50 6.59 14.34
N ASP A 247 -28.38 6.51 15.65
CA ASP A 247 -29.51 6.75 16.56
C ASP A 247 -29.06 7.57 17.78
N VAL A 248 -29.99 8.38 18.30
CA VAL A 248 -29.82 9.11 19.57
C VAL A 248 -30.94 8.67 20.50
N PRO A 249 -30.76 7.55 21.22
CA PRO A 249 -31.80 6.91 21.97
C PRO A 249 -32.34 7.77 23.16
N LEU A 250 -31.48 8.63 23.71
CA LEU A 250 -31.79 9.51 24.83
C LEU A 250 -31.66 10.98 24.43
N LYS A 251 -32.73 11.56 23.93
CA LYS A 251 -32.76 12.99 23.54
C LYS A 251 -33.18 13.83 24.73
N PRO A 252 -32.37 14.77 25.23
CA PRO A 252 -32.81 15.73 26.23
C PRO A 252 -34.02 16.53 25.74
N ARG A 253 -34.94 16.90 26.65
CA ARG A 253 -36.14 17.69 26.28
C ARG A 253 -35.70 19.00 25.62
N GLY A 254 -36.31 19.30 24.48
CA GLY A 254 -36.10 20.57 23.78
C GLY A 254 -34.81 20.58 22.92
N THR A 255 -34.14 19.44 22.75
CA THR A 255 -33.02 19.33 21.84
C THR A 255 -33.43 18.70 20.51
N VAL A 256 -32.81 19.17 19.45
CA VAL A 256 -32.90 18.61 18.08
C VAL A 256 -31.52 18.22 17.64
N PHE A 257 -31.37 17.02 17.08
CA PHE A 257 -30.13 16.52 16.52
C PHE A 257 -30.21 16.52 15.01
N TYR A 258 -29.12 16.90 14.39
CA TYR A 258 -28.88 16.77 12.96
C TYR A 258 -27.55 16.04 12.75
N PHE A 259 -27.51 15.17 11.76
CA PHE A 259 -26.27 14.58 11.28
C PHE A 259 -25.91 15.22 9.94
N VAL A 260 -24.66 15.60 9.79
CA VAL A 260 -24.13 16.25 8.58
C VAL A 260 -22.96 15.44 8.09
N ASP A 261 -23.01 14.97 6.87
CA ASP A 261 -21.89 14.30 6.21
C ASP A 261 -20.85 15.33 5.80
N ASN A 262 -19.74 15.34 6.50
CA ASN A 262 -18.59 16.23 6.17
C ASN A 262 -17.69 15.67 5.06
N TYR A 263 -17.94 14.47 4.58
CA TYR A 263 -17.19 13.88 3.47
C TYR A 263 -17.56 14.51 2.13
N THR A 264 -18.74 15.08 2.03
CA THR A 264 -19.21 15.80 0.84
C THR A 264 -18.78 17.27 0.88
N ASN A 265 -18.47 17.83 -0.28
CA ASN A 265 -18.15 19.25 -0.40
C ASN A 265 -19.14 19.95 -1.38
N PRO A 266 -20.08 20.76 -0.89
CA PRO A 266 -20.30 21.17 0.52
C PRO A 266 -20.87 20.04 1.39
N PRO A 267 -20.74 20.13 2.73
CA PRO A 267 -21.34 19.17 3.65
C PRO A 267 -22.85 19.06 3.45
N VAL A 268 -23.38 17.83 3.48
CA VAL A 268 -24.80 17.55 3.24
C VAL A 268 -25.44 16.99 4.51
N GLN A 269 -26.59 17.50 4.87
CA GLN A 269 -27.38 16.95 5.98
C GLN A 269 -27.86 15.54 5.61
N ILE A 270 -27.57 14.57 6.48
CA ILE A 270 -28.10 13.21 6.37
C ILE A 270 -29.58 13.22 6.75
N GLU A 271 -30.42 12.83 5.82
CA GLU A 271 -31.84 12.76 6.04
C GLU A 271 -32.26 11.49 6.80
N GLN A 272 -33.31 11.57 7.58
CA GLN A 272 -33.89 10.43 8.26
C GLN A 272 -34.62 9.54 7.25
N TYR A 273 -34.34 8.25 7.25
CA TYR A 273 -35.08 7.31 6.42
C TYR A 273 -36.54 7.19 6.86
N LEU A 274 -37.47 7.26 5.92
CA LEU A 274 -38.91 7.16 6.20
C LEU A 274 -39.34 5.79 6.73
N GLN A 275 -38.55 4.75 6.45
CA GLN A 275 -38.92 3.37 6.81
C GLN A 275 -38.67 3.04 8.27
N ASP A 276 -37.63 3.58 8.90
CA ASP A 276 -37.27 3.27 10.29
C ASP A 276 -37.13 4.52 11.16
N GLY A 277 -37.16 5.70 10.56
CA GLY A 277 -37.01 6.97 11.28
C GLY A 277 -35.61 7.23 11.80
N LEU A 278 -34.61 6.51 11.30
CA LEU A 278 -33.20 6.63 11.70
C LEU A 278 -32.34 7.24 10.58
N TRP A 279 -31.21 7.74 10.97
CA TRP A 279 -30.22 8.25 10.01
C TRP A 279 -29.28 7.11 9.59
N HIS A 280 -28.86 7.14 8.33
CA HIS A 280 -27.91 6.18 7.80
C HIS A 280 -26.74 6.92 7.16
N THR A 281 -25.53 6.41 7.34
CA THR A 281 -24.35 6.92 6.64
C THR A 281 -24.46 6.67 5.14
N ALA A 282 -23.60 7.30 4.35
CA ALA A 282 -23.29 6.81 3.02
C ALA A 282 -22.69 5.39 3.09
N GLN A 283 -22.63 4.71 1.95
CA GLN A 283 -21.89 3.46 1.85
C GLN A 283 -20.41 3.73 2.04
N LEU A 284 -19.78 3.06 2.99
CA LEU A 284 -18.36 3.16 3.28
C LEU A 284 -17.67 1.90 2.79
N ASP A 285 -16.67 2.11 1.94
CA ASP A 285 -15.78 1.03 1.54
C ASP A 285 -15.01 0.48 2.74
N ARG A 286 -14.48 -0.73 2.58
CA ARG A 286 -13.60 -1.39 3.53
C ARG A 286 -12.47 -0.46 3.96
N HIS A 287 -12.26 -0.34 5.29
CA HIS A 287 -11.21 0.45 5.91
C HIS A 287 -11.25 1.96 5.57
N VAL A 288 -12.41 2.46 5.23
CA VAL A 288 -12.64 3.89 5.05
C VAL A 288 -13.24 4.50 6.31
N THR A 289 -12.77 5.69 6.67
CA THR A 289 -13.33 6.51 7.76
C THR A 289 -14.22 7.58 7.18
N GLN A 290 -15.40 7.75 7.75
CA GLN A 290 -16.29 8.89 7.50
C GLN A 290 -16.40 9.74 8.76
N THR A 291 -16.32 11.05 8.60
CA THR A 291 -16.60 12.02 9.69
C THR A 291 -17.98 12.63 9.48
N ILE A 292 -18.78 12.57 10.50
CA ILE A 292 -20.15 13.09 10.56
C ILE A 292 -20.22 14.19 11.60
#